data_cb89f98d9159cc4dcaafc98b8ad57bb2
#
_entry.id   cb89f98d9159cc4dcaafc98b8ad57bb2
#
_cell.length_a   1.000
_cell.length_b   1.000
_cell.length_c   1.000
_cell.angle_alpha   90.00
_cell.angle_beta   90.00
_cell.angle_gamma   90.00
#
_symmetry.space_group_name_H-M   'P 1'
#
loop_
_entity.id
_entity.type
_entity.pdbx_description
1 polymer ?
#
loop_
_entity_poly.entity_id
_entity_poly.type
_entity_poly.pdbx_seq_one_letter_code
_entity_poly.pdbx_strand_id
1 'polypeptide(L)'
;MERAAAVLLGTAIKVLLWPAYRSTDMEVHRNWLAITYSLPLRAWYVDATSPWTLDYPPFFAYLSWLLAQPAAWIDARIVDVQRGLNYDAWSCVAYMRATVLCTEGVLVYALYLLSRCTMGDETQNVLLLSILLHPGLLMVDHIHFQYNGFLFGVLFLSLWAARTHRPLLCAALFASLLQLKHIYIYVAPAYFVYLLRAYMLPSLPTSASAVSAAIDRTIKLGAATLVPFLLSILPFVLDAMRDVSYETNVLYAMYTRLFPFHRGLMHAYWAPNVWALYAAADRVLLRLQHQTLASTSRGLVGDTVMGALPNVPPSTCFALALSLALVYVVPLWRKPSYTRLVVCVTLCGMASFGVGWHVHEKAILLAALPLGLVAHRRYVDWRTFQILSAVSIVSFFPLLYTHQETPIKLIYSLLWYVIVHRSVSRRVLRPMPSNMSILLHALETIYLYGLGVLAVCTNVAWPLLMHFAPTASRIPFAHMEFLPLLLTSVYCAIGFVHCWLRLSVSYLLDSPAI
;
A
#
# COMPACT_ATOMS: atom_id res chain seq x y z
N MET A 1 -22.75 15.40 13.22
CA MET A 1 -22.47 16.51 12.28
C MET A 1 -21.00 16.56 11.89
N GLU A 2 -20.08 16.59 12.82
CA GLU A 2 -18.62 16.76 12.54
C GLU A 2 -18.02 15.70 11.60
N ARG A 3 -18.41 14.42 11.73
CA ARG A 3 -17.88 13.35 10.86
C ARG A 3 -18.33 13.49 9.41
N ALA A 4 -19.60 13.81 9.18
CA ALA A 4 -20.12 14.07 7.84
C ALA A 4 -19.43 15.29 7.20
N ALA A 5 -19.22 16.35 7.98
CA ALA A 5 -18.49 17.54 7.54
C ALA A 5 -17.04 17.22 7.14
N ALA A 6 -16.34 16.37 7.91
CA ALA A 6 -14.98 15.95 7.59
C ALA A 6 -14.92 15.10 6.30
N VAL A 7 -15.88 14.20 6.09
CA VAL A 7 -16.00 13.42 4.84
C VAL A 7 -16.28 14.36 3.66
N LEU A 8 -17.23 15.29 3.80
CA LEU A 8 -17.58 16.26 2.75
C LEU A 8 -16.39 17.17 2.40
N LEU A 9 -15.69 17.68 3.42
CA LEU A 9 -14.49 18.50 3.21
C LEU A 9 -13.39 17.70 2.48
N GLY A 10 -13.13 16.48 2.91
CA GLY A 10 -12.18 15.59 2.23
C GLY A 10 -12.56 15.33 0.77
N THR A 11 -13.85 15.08 0.51
CA THR A 11 -14.39 14.93 -0.84
C THR A 11 -14.21 16.20 -1.68
N ALA A 12 -14.53 17.37 -1.11
CA ALA A 12 -14.35 18.65 -1.79
C ALA A 12 -12.87 18.90 -2.17
N ILE A 13 -11.95 18.65 -1.25
CA ILE A 13 -10.49 18.75 -1.53
C ILE A 13 -10.10 17.83 -2.70
N LYS A 14 -10.58 16.58 -2.71
CA LYS A 14 -10.29 15.61 -3.76
C LYS A 14 -10.83 16.04 -5.12
N VAL A 15 -12.04 16.63 -5.17
CA VAL A 15 -12.63 17.19 -6.40
C VAL A 15 -11.82 18.39 -6.90
N LEU A 16 -11.39 19.28 -6.01
CA LEU A 16 -10.54 20.43 -6.37
C LEU A 16 -9.19 20.02 -6.97
N LEU A 17 -8.71 18.80 -6.67
CA LEU A 17 -7.46 18.25 -7.20
C LEU A 17 -7.63 17.53 -8.56
N TRP A 18 -8.81 17.48 -9.15
CA TRP A 18 -9.00 16.81 -10.45
C TRP A 18 -8.12 17.38 -11.58
N PRO A 19 -7.84 18.69 -11.68
CA PRO A 19 -6.90 19.21 -12.68
C PRO A 19 -5.41 19.05 -12.33
N ALA A 20 -5.07 18.47 -11.17
CA ALA A 20 -3.68 18.27 -10.74
C ALA A 20 -2.92 17.29 -11.66
N TYR A 21 -1.61 17.17 -11.42
CA TYR A 21 -0.70 16.25 -12.10
C TYR A 21 -1.32 14.86 -12.33
N ARG A 22 -1.01 14.29 -13.48
CA ARG A 22 -1.42 12.95 -13.89
C ARG A 22 -0.21 12.07 -14.12
N SER A 23 -0.16 10.93 -13.44
CA SER A 23 0.84 9.90 -13.71
C SER A 23 0.43 9.00 -14.87
N THR A 24 1.36 8.18 -15.31
CA THR A 24 1.10 7.11 -16.28
C THR A 24 0.05 6.11 -15.79
N ASP A 25 -0.14 5.97 -14.46
CA ASP A 25 -1.13 5.05 -13.89
C ASP A 25 -2.57 5.41 -14.33
N MET A 26 -2.87 6.68 -14.62
CA MET A 26 -4.18 7.06 -15.18
C MET A 26 -4.39 6.43 -16.56
N GLU A 27 -3.40 6.48 -17.44
CA GLU A 27 -3.47 5.83 -18.75
C GLU A 27 -3.50 4.30 -18.64
N VAL A 28 -2.73 3.71 -17.71
CA VAL A 28 -2.79 2.28 -17.41
C VAL A 28 -4.24 1.84 -17.14
N HIS A 29 -4.90 2.51 -16.19
CA HIS A 29 -6.27 2.16 -15.82
C HIS A 29 -7.30 2.53 -16.90
N ARG A 30 -7.11 3.64 -17.64
CA ARG A 30 -7.95 3.96 -18.82
C ARG A 30 -7.84 2.84 -19.86
N ASN A 31 -6.62 2.37 -20.16
CA ASN A 31 -6.42 1.29 -21.10
C ASN A 31 -7.10 -0.01 -20.65
N TRP A 32 -7.12 -0.31 -19.33
CA TRP A 32 -7.84 -1.46 -18.81
C TRP A 32 -9.36 -1.36 -19.00
N LEU A 33 -9.94 -0.15 -18.88
CA LEU A 33 -11.34 0.08 -19.26
C LEU A 33 -11.55 -0.26 -20.75
N ALA A 34 -10.64 0.20 -21.63
CA ALA A 34 -10.73 -0.04 -23.07
C ALA A 34 -10.62 -1.52 -23.41
N ILE A 35 -9.62 -2.23 -22.86
CA ILE A 35 -9.44 -3.68 -23.04
C ILE A 35 -10.70 -4.43 -22.63
N THR A 36 -11.20 -4.16 -21.43
CA THR A 36 -12.32 -4.93 -20.86
C THR A 36 -13.66 -4.62 -21.51
N TYR A 37 -13.81 -3.44 -22.13
CA TYR A 37 -15.02 -3.06 -22.87
C TYR A 37 -15.04 -3.55 -24.32
N SER A 38 -13.93 -3.36 -25.01
CA SER A 38 -13.86 -3.51 -26.47
C SER A 38 -13.41 -4.90 -26.92
N LEU A 39 -12.77 -5.68 -26.06
CA LEU A 39 -12.23 -6.99 -26.41
C LEU A 39 -13.02 -8.15 -25.75
N PRO A 40 -13.05 -9.33 -26.37
CA PRO A 40 -13.62 -10.53 -25.74
C PRO A 40 -12.79 -10.96 -24.51
N LEU A 41 -13.41 -11.64 -23.57
CA LEU A 41 -12.83 -12.03 -22.28
C LEU A 41 -11.47 -12.74 -22.41
N ARG A 42 -11.33 -13.64 -23.38
CA ARG A 42 -10.09 -14.37 -23.69
C ARG A 42 -8.92 -13.48 -24.11
N ALA A 43 -9.17 -12.27 -24.60
CA ALA A 43 -8.15 -11.32 -25.04
C ALA A 43 -7.65 -10.40 -23.91
N TRP A 44 -8.35 -10.29 -22.79
CA TRP A 44 -8.05 -9.30 -21.75
C TRP A 44 -6.61 -9.37 -21.23
N TYR A 45 -6.09 -10.58 -20.99
CA TYR A 45 -4.71 -10.78 -20.50
C TYR A 45 -3.69 -11.04 -21.61
N VAL A 46 -4.15 -11.14 -22.85
CA VAL A 46 -3.27 -11.40 -24.01
C VAL A 46 -2.95 -10.09 -24.75
N ASP A 47 -3.88 -9.14 -24.75
CA ASP A 47 -3.73 -7.90 -25.47
C ASP A 47 -2.43 -7.17 -25.12
N ALA A 48 -1.74 -6.69 -26.15
CA ALA A 48 -0.49 -5.95 -26.09
C ALA A 48 -0.50 -4.74 -27.03
N THR A 49 -1.69 -4.21 -27.36
CA THR A 49 -1.87 -3.00 -28.17
C THR A 49 -1.20 -1.79 -27.49
N SER A 50 -1.17 -1.78 -26.17
CA SER A 50 -0.47 -0.80 -25.36
C SER A 50 0.59 -1.48 -24.48
N PRO A 51 1.70 -0.77 -24.11
CA PRO A 51 2.64 -1.26 -23.10
C PRO A 51 1.98 -1.42 -21.72
N TRP A 52 0.84 -0.79 -21.49
CA TRP A 52 0.06 -0.81 -20.25
C TRP A 52 -0.93 -1.98 -20.21
N THR A 53 -0.40 -3.17 -20.22
CA THR A 53 -1.16 -4.42 -20.22
C THR A 53 -1.89 -4.64 -18.90
N LEU A 54 -2.96 -5.45 -18.93
CA LEU A 54 -3.73 -5.79 -17.72
C LEU A 54 -2.89 -6.73 -16.83
N ASP A 55 -2.51 -6.26 -15.64
CA ASP A 55 -1.63 -6.96 -14.68
C ASP A 55 -2.21 -7.10 -13.26
N TYR A 56 -3.52 -6.82 -13.09
CA TYR A 56 -4.25 -7.10 -11.86
C TYR A 56 -5.13 -8.35 -11.99
N PRO A 57 -5.48 -9.02 -10.87
CA PRO A 57 -6.32 -10.22 -10.89
C PRO A 57 -7.74 -9.98 -11.43
N PRO A 58 -8.48 -11.06 -11.78
CA PRO A 58 -9.74 -10.97 -12.53
C PRO A 58 -10.84 -10.10 -11.92
N PHE A 59 -10.99 -10.04 -10.60
CA PHE A 59 -12.04 -9.18 -10.01
C PHE A 59 -11.77 -7.70 -10.28
N PHE A 60 -10.49 -7.28 -10.39
CA PHE A 60 -10.20 -5.91 -10.80
C PHE A 60 -10.49 -5.69 -12.29
N ALA A 61 -10.27 -6.69 -13.13
CA ALA A 61 -10.65 -6.63 -14.53
C ALA A 61 -12.17 -6.51 -14.70
N TYR A 62 -12.95 -7.26 -13.91
CA TYR A 62 -14.42 -7.12 -13.89
C TYR A 62 -14.87 -5.76 -13.34
N LEU A 63 -14.18 -5.21 -12.35
CA LEU A 63 -14.42 -3.83 -11.91
C LEU A 63 -14.15 -2.84 -13.04
N SER A 64 -13.04 -3.01 -13.76
CA SER A 64 -12.71 -2.17 -14.93
C SER A 64 -13.78 -2.29 -16.00
N TRP A 65 -14.27 -3.48 -16.31
CA TRP A 65 -15.39 -3.69 -17.23
C TRP A 65 -16.67 -2.98 -16.77
N LEU A 66 -17.00 -3.06 -15.48
CA LEU A 66 -18.17 -2.37 -14.91
C LEU A 66 -18.04 -0.85 -15.04
N LEU A 67 -16.87 -0.30 -14.72
CA LEU A 67 -16.57 1.13 -14.85
C LEU A 67 -16.49 1.58 -16.33
N ALA A 68 -16.20 0.69 -17.25
CA ALA A 68 -16.16 1.00 -18.66
C ALA A 68 -17.56 1.26 -19.27
N GLN A 69 -18.64 0.69 -18.69
CA GLN A 69 -19.99 0.87 -19.23
C GLN A 69 -20.46 2.35 -19.24
N PRO A 70 -20.41 3.10 -18.09
CA PRO A 70 -20.74 4.52 -18.14
C PRO A 70 -19.71 5.35 -18.92
N ALA A 71 -18.44 4.94 -18.94
CA ALA A 71 -17.38 5.64 -19.69
C ALA A 71 -17.72 5.75 -21.18
N ALA A 72 -18.22 4.65 -21.76
CA ALA A 72 -18.61 4.61 -23.18
C ALA A 72 -19.75 5.60 -23.53
N TRP A 73 -20.65 5.89 -22.60
CA TRP A 73 -21.74 6.86 -22.81
C TRP A 73 -21.28 8.30 -22.62
N ILE A 74 -20.28 8.54 -21.76
CA ILE A 74 -19.73 9.88 -21.52
C ILE A 74 -18.82 10.30 -22.68
N ASP A 75 -17.91 9.40 -23.07
CA ASP A 75 -16.98 9.62 -24.17
C ASP A 75 -16.45 8.28 -24.69
N ALA A 76 -16.87 7.86 -25.87
CA ALA A 76 -16.53 6.57 -26.44
C ALA A 76 -15.02 6.36 -26.64
N ARG A 77 -14.22 7.44 -26.73
CA ARG A 77 -12.75 7.34 -26.85
C ARG A 77 -12.10 6.80 -25.58
N ILE A 78 -12.71 6.96 -24.41
CA ILE A 78 -12.17 6.42 -23.14
C ILE A 78 -12.01 4.90 -23.24
N VAL A 79 -12.92 4.23 -23.92
CA VAL A 79 -13.00 2.77 -24.05
C VAL A 79 -12.50 2.23 -25.38
N ASP A 80 -11.95 3.07 -26.24
CA ASP A 80 -11.34 2.66 -27.50
C ASP A 80 -9.88 2.26 -27.28
N VAL A 81 -9.52 1.03 -27.66
CA VAL A 81 -8.18 0.46 -27.45
C VAL A 81 -7.09 1.18 -28.27
N GLN A 82 -7.43 1.64 -29.48
CA GLN A 82 -6.46 2.27 -30.39
C GLN A 82 -6.52 3.80 -30.32
N ARG A 83 -7.71 4.38 -30.46
CA ARG A 83 -7.91 5.83 -30.50
C ARG A 83 -7.87 6.48 -29.13
N GLY A 84 -8.02 5.68 -28.06
CA GLY A 84 -7.96 6.10 -26.67
C GLY A 84 -6.54 6.17 -26.10
N LEU A 85 -5.50 5.74 -26.82
CA LEU A 85 -4.13 5.77 -26.32
C LEU A 85 -3.71 7.20 -25.97
N ASN A 86 -3.30 7.40 -24.68
CA ASN A 86 -2.92 8.70 -24.14
C ASN A 86 -4.02 9.78 -24.26
N TYR A 87 -5.30 9.37 -24.26
CA TYR A 87 -6.41 10.30 -24.38
C TYR A 87 -6.59 11.12 -23.11
N ASP A 88 -6.36 12.43 -23.20
CA ASP A 88 -6.25 13.35 -22.07
C ASP A 88 -7.36 14.45 -22.05
N ALA A 89 -8.43 14.31 -22.84
CA ALA A 89 -9.56 15.21 -22.80
C ALA A 89 -10.16 15.31 -21.38
N TRP A 90 -10.70 16.48 -21.05
CA TRP A 90 -11.26 16.72 -19.72
C TRP A 90 -12.38 15.73 -19.35
N SER A 91 -13.20 15.30 -20.32
CA SER A 91 -14.20 14.23 -20.14
C SER A 91 -13.58 12.95 -19.60
N CYS A 92 -12.45 12.52 -20.16
CA CYS A 92 -11.69 11.35 -19.71
C CYS A 92 -11.12 11.57 -18.30
N VAL A 93 -10.40 12.67 -18.09
CA VAL A 93 -9.76 12.97 -16.80
C VAL A 93 -10.80 13.05 -15.67
N ALA A 94 -11.88 13.81 -15.87
CA ALA A 94 -12.93 13.97 -14.87
C ALA A 94 -13.63 12.64 -14.58
N TYR A 95 -13.94 11.84 -15.61
CA TYR A 95 -14.52 10.51 -15.43
C TYR A 95 -13.59 9.60 -14.62
N MET A 96 -12.33 9.48 -15.01
CA MET A 96 -11.37 8.63 -14.33
C MET A 96 -11.20 9.05 -12.85
N ARG A 97 -11.09 10.34 -12.55
CA ARG A 97 -11.04 10.86 -11.18
C ARG A 97 -12.31 10.57 -10.37
N ALA A 98 -13.47 10.69 -11.03
CA ALA A 98 -14.75 10.37 -10.40
C ALA A 98 -14.85 8.89 -10.02
N THR A 99 -14.33 7.96 -10.84
CA THR A 99 -14.33 6.52 -10.51
C THR A 99 -13.52 6.21 -9.25
N VAL A 100 -12.36 6.86 -9.06
CA VAL A 100 -11.55 6.71 -7.84
C VAL A 100 -12.33 7.21 -6.63
N LEU A 101 -12.94 8.39 -6.73
CA LEU A 101 -13.73 8.97 -5.64
C LEU A 101 -14.96 8.13 -5.28
N CYS A 102 -15.68 7.62 -6.27
CA CYS A 102 -16.87 6.77 -6.05
C CYS A 102 -16.48 5.43 -5.41
N THR A 103 -15.44 4.78 -5.89
CA THR A 103 -14.98 3.49 -5.34
C THR A 103 -14.40 3.63 -3.94
N GLU A 104 -13.79 4.75 -3.58
CA GLU A 104 -13.36 5.08 -2.21
C GLU A 104 -14.54 5.09 -1.22
N GLY A 105 -15.77 5.22 -1.67
CA GLY A 105 -16.98 5.07 -0.85
C GLY A 105 -17.00 3.75 -0.05
N VAL A 106 -16.34 2.69 -0.55
CA VAL A 106 -16.16 1.42 0.19
C VAL A 106 -15.30 1.63 1.44
N LEU A 107 -14.23 2.44 1.36
CA LEU A 107 -13.42 2.81 2.54
C LEU A 107 -14.25 3.62 3.54
N VAL A 108 -14.99 4.62 3.08
CA VAL A 108 -15.87 5.43 3.94
C VAL A 108 -16.85 4.52 4.68
N TYR A 109 -17.47 3.58 3.97
CA TYR A 109 -18.41 2.63 4.56
C TYR A 109 -17.72 1.69 5.58
N ALA A 110 -16.55 1.16 5.26
CA ALA A 110 -15.79 0.31 6.19
C ALA A 110 -15.42 1.05 7.48
N LEU A 111 -14.93 2.29 7.36
CA LEU A 111 -14.59 3.12 8.52
C LEU A 111 -15.82 3.51 9.33
N TYR A 112 -16.96 3.76 8.68
CA TYR A 112 -18.25 3.96 9.35
C TYR A 112 -18.64 2.73 10.19
N LEU A 113 -18.58 1.53 9.62
CA LEU A 113 -18.89 0.29 10.35
C LEU A 113 -17.95 0.06 11.53
N LEU A 114 -16.65 0.31 11.35
CA LEU A 114 -15.65 0.23 12.41
C LEU A 114 -15.93 1.26 13.52
N SER A 115 -16.35 2.46 13.18
CA SER A 115 -16.71 3.49 14.15
C SER A 115 -17.94 3.12 15.00
N ARG A 116 -18.85 2.35 14.43
CA ARG A 116 -20.02 1.81 15.17
C ARG A 116 -19.63 0.77 16.22
N CYS A 117 -18.51 0.07 15.99
CA CYS A 117 -17.97 -0.89 16.98
C CYS A 117 -17.25 -0.20 18.17
N THR A 118 -17.08 1.12 18.13
CA THR A 118 -16.30 1.90 19.10
C THR A 118 -17.07 3.09 19.64
N MET A 119 -18.37 2.92 19.84
CA MET A 119 -19.25 3.98 20.32
C MET A 119 -18.69 4.60 21.61
N GLY A 120 -18.43 5.92 21.57
CA GLY A 120 -17.88 6.68 22.70
C GLY A 120 -16.35 6.86 22.69
N ASP A 121 -15.58 6.10 21.91
CA ASP A 121 -14.13 6.30 21.79
C ASP A 121 -13.80 7.37 20.73
N GLU A 122 -13.70 8.62 21.18
CA GLU A 122 -13.35 9.75 20.31
C GLU A 122 -11.95 9.61 19.71
N THR A 123 -11.00 9.00 20.43
CA THR A 123 -9.63 8.81 19.96
C THR A 123 -9.60 7.90 18.74
N GLN A 124 -10.31 6.78 18.83
CA GLN A 124 -10.43 5.87 17.69
C GLN A 124 -11.17 6.52 16.52
N ASN A 125 -12.21 7.32 16.78
CA ASN A 125 -12.90 8.04 15.71
C ASN A 125 -12.01 9.04 14.98
N VAL A 126 -11.15 9.76 15.70
CA VAL A 126 -10.15 10.66 15.08
C VAL A 126 -9.18 9.86 14.21
N LEU A 127 -8.71 8.69 14.68
CA LEU A 127 -7.82 7.83 13.90
C LEU A 127 -8.50 7.28 12.63
N LEU A 128 -9.77 6.86 12.71
CA LEU A 128 -10.52 6.41 11.54
C LEU A 128 -10.67 7.53 10.50
N LEU A 129 -10.99 8.75 10.94
CA LEU A 129 -11.02 9.93 10.04
C LEU A 129 -9.64 10.25 9.49
N SER A 130 -8.58 10.11 10.30
CA SER A 130 -7.22 10.35 9.85
C SER A 130 -6.77 9.39 8.74
N ILE A 131 -7.28 8.15 8.74
CA ILE A 131 -7.04 7.19 7.66
C ILE A 131 -7.71 7.65 6.36
N LEU A 132 -8.98 8.08 6.41
CA LEU A 132 -9.71 8.58 5.23
C LEU A 132 -9.03 9.82 4.62
N LEU A 133 -8.52 10.69 5.48
CA LEU A 133 -7.87 11.94 5.10
C LEU A 133 -6.33 11.82 5.03
N HIS A 134 -5.81 10.59 5.02
CA HIS A 134 -4.36 10.37 5.03
C HIS A 134 -3.71 10.96 3.78
N PRO A 135 -2.70 11.86 3.93
CA PRO A 135 -2.05 12.50 2.78
C PRO A 135 -1.51 11.52 1.76
N GLY A 136 -1.05 10.33 2.22
CA GLY A 136 -0.60 9.27 1.32
C GLY A 136 -1.69 8.77 0.38
N LEU A 137 -2.95 8.58 0.86
CA LEU A 137 -4.08 8.22 -0.02
C LEU A 137 -4.43 9.37 -0.97
N LEU A 138 -4.43 10.60 -0.47
CA LEU A 138 -4.70 11.77 -1.31
C LEU A 138 -3.70 11.86 -2.46
N MET A 139 -2.41 11.75 -2.17
CA MET A 139 -1.35 11.85 -3.18
C MET A 139 -1.38 10.66 -4.16
N VAL A 140 -1.51 9.44 -3.64
CA VAL A 140 -1.40 8.23 -4.47
C VAL A 140 -2.66 7.99 -5.29
N ASP A 141 -3.85 8.17 -4.73
CA ASP A 141 -5.11 7.86 -5.42
C ASP A 141 -5.66 9.07 -6.19
N HIS A 142 -5.70 10.26 -5.55
CA HIS A 142 -6.41 11.41 -6.11
C HIS A 142 -5.51 12.35 -6.93
N ILE A 143 -4.16 12.25 -6.84
CA ILE A 143 -3.23 12.99 -7.69
C ILE A 143 -2.51 12.04 -8.65
N HIS A 144 -1.74 11.08 -8.13
CA HIS A 144 -0.99 10.12 -8.94
C HIS A 144 -1.90 9.19 -9.75
N PHE A 145 -3.04 8.83 -9.23
CA PHE A 145 -4.09 7.95 -9.76
C PHE A 145 -3.89 6.48 -9.41
N GLN A 146 -4.65 6.01 -8.42
CA GLN A 146 -4.79 4.58 -8.09
C GLN A 146 -6.12 4.33 -7.38
N TYR A 147 -6.44 3.06 -7.06
CA TYR A 147 -7.65 2.63 -6.36
C TYR A 147 -7.35 2.04 -4.97
N ASN A 148 -6.30 2.54 -4.28
CA ASN A 148 -5.93 1.98 -2.97
C ASN A 148 -7.03 2.23 -1.92
N GLY A 149 -7.72 3.37 -1.95
CA GLY A 149 -8.86 3.64 -1.07
C GLY A 149 -9.94 2.56 -1.16
N PHE A 150 -10.31 2.14 -2.38
CA PHE A 150 -11.21 1.02 -2.60
C PHE A 150 -10.67 -0.29 -2.00
N LEU A 151 -9.43 -0.63 -2.29
CA LEU A 151 -8.81 -1.87 -1.84
C LEU A 151 -8.65 -1.93 -0.31
N PHE A 152 -8.22 -0.83 0.32
CA PHE A 152 -8.21 -0.71 1.79
C PHE A 152 -9.61 -0.74 2.37
N GLY A 153 -10.61 -0.22 1.66
CA GLY A 153 -12.02 -0.37 2.03
C GLY A 153 -12.40 -1.84 2.19
N VAL A 154 -12.09 -2.68 1.20
CA VAL A 154 -12.35 -4.13 1.25
C VAL A 154 -11.54 -4.81 2.36
N LEU A 155 -10.25 -4.45 2.53
CA LEU A 155 -9.43 -4.94 3.65
C LEU A 155 -10.07 -4.61 5.00
N PHE A 156 -10.53 -3.38 5.19
CA PHE A 156 -11.12 -2.93 6.46
C PHE A 156 -12.50 -3.51 6.70
N LEU A 157 -13.29 -3.80 5.65
CA LEU A 157 -14.51 -4.60 5.76
C LEU A 157 -14.20 -6.01 6.24
N SER A 158 -13.13 -6.65 5.75
CA SER A 158 -12.72 -7.97 6.23
C SER A 158 -12.28 -7.94 7.70
N LEU A 159 -11.55 -6.89 8.11
CA LEU A 159 -11.15 -6.67 9.50
C LEU A 159 -12.36 -6.34 10.40
N TRP A 160 -13.33 -5.56 9.89
CA TRP A 160 -14.60 -5.34 10.59
C TRP A 160 -15.37 -6.65 10.81
N ALA A 161 -15.43 -7.52 9.79
CA ALA A 161 -16.04 -8.84 9.91
C ALA A 161 -15.33 -9.71 10.97
N ALA A 162 -13.99 -9.65 11.04
CA ALA A 162 -13.23 -10.30 12.11
C ALA A 162 -13.59 -9.73 13.50
N ARG A 163 -13.70 -8.40 13.62
CA ARG A 163 -14.06 -7.71 14.88
C ARG A 163 -15.46 -8.04 15.36
N THR A 164 -16.40 -8.26 14.43
CA THR A 164 -17.80 -8.59 14.73
C THR A 164 -18.09 -10.09 14.74
N HIS A 165 -17.04 -10.92 14.86
CA HIS A 165 -17.15 -12.38 14.93
C HIS A 165 -17.89 -13.02 13.74
N ARG A 166 -17.66 -12.52 12.51
CA ARG A 166 -18.20 -13.03 11.25
C ARG A 166 -17.10 -13.67 10.40
N PRO A 167 -16.55 -14.85 10.80
CA PRO A 167 -15.34 -15.41 10.21
C PRO A 167 -15.50 -15.79 8.73
N LEU A 168 -16.66 -16.28 8.31
CA LEU A 168 -16.90 -16.64 6.90
C LEU A 168 -16.93 -15.39 6.00
N LEU A 169 -17.56 -14.30 6.47
CA LEU A 169 -17.54 -13.03 5.75
C LEU A 169 -16.11 -12.44 5.71
N CYS A 170 -15.36 -12.56 6.81
CA CYS A 170 -13.96 -12.16 6.85
C CYS A 170 -13.14 -12.90 5.79
N ALA A 171 -13.30 -14.23 5.69
CA ALA A 171 -12.62 -15.06 4.70
C ALA A 171 -13.01 -14.68 3.26
N ALA A 172 -14.30 -14.57 2.99
CA ALA A 172 -14.80 -14.24 1.64
C ALA A 172 -14.33 -12.85 1.18
N LEU A 173 -14.39 -11.83 2.04
CA LEU A 173 -13.90 -10.48 1.71
C LEU A 173 -12.40 -10.46 1.48
N PHE A 174 -11.62 -11.19 2.30
CA PHE A 174 -10.17 -11.25 2.10
C PHE A 174 -9.80 -12.04 0.83
N ALA A 175 -10.48 -13.14 0.55
CA ALA A 175 -10.31 -13.89 -0.69
C ALA A 175 -10.66 -13.04 -1.93
N SER A 176 -11.74 -12.26 -1.85
CA SER A 176 -12.10 -11.29 -2.90
C SER A 176 -11.03 -10.21 -3.08
N LEU A 177 -10.44 -9.72 -1.99
CA LEU A 177 -9.35 -8.75 -2.03
C LEU A 177 -8.12 -9.29 -2.76
N LEU A 178 -7.78 -10.57 -2.56
CA LEU A 178 -6.69 -11.22 -3.30
C LEU A 178 -6.96 -11.27 -4.81
N GLN A 179 -8.23 -11.39 -5.20
CA GLN A 179 -8.67 -11.36 -6.60
C GLN A 179 -8.84 -9.94 -7.17
N LEU A 180 -8.77 -8.91 -6.32
CA LEU A 180 -8.69 -7.51 -6.73
C LEU A 180 -7.22 -7.05 -6.90
N LYS A 181 -6.34 -7.42 -5.97
CA LYS A 181 -4.92 -7.09 -6.06
C LYS A 181 -4.07 -8.11 -5.31
N HIS A 182 -3.21 -8.80 -6.03
CA HIS A 182 -2.41 -9.92 -5.50
C HIS A 182 -1.39 -9.52 -4.42
N ILE A 183 -1.01 -8.24 -4.29
CA ILE A 183 -0.08 -7.78 -3.24
C ILE A 183 -0.56 -8.11 -1.82
N TYR A 184 -1.87 -8.25 -1.61
CA TYR A 184 -2.42 -8.62 -0.31
C TYR A 184 -2.11 -10.06 0.11
N ILE A 185 -1.50 -10.88 -0.77
CA ILE A 185 -1.01 -12.22 -0.42
C ILE A 185 0.03 -12.18 0.71
N TYR A 186 0.78 -11.08 0.83
CA TYR A 186 1.76 -10.91 1.89
C TYR A 186 1.15 -10.88 3.30
N VAL A 187 -0.11 -10.51 3.44
CA VAL A 187 -0.82 -10.52 4.73
C VAL A 187 -1.71 -11.77 4.92
N ALA A 188 -1.76 -12.65 3.92
CA ALA A 188 -2.52 -13.90 3.98
C ALA A 188 -2.13 -14.81 5.16
N PRO A 189 -0.85 -14.94 5.58
CA PRO A 189 -0.49 -15.74 6.75
C PRO A 189 -1.21 -15.31 8.03
N ALA A 190 -1.41 -14.00 8.24
CA ALA A 190 -2.13 -13.47 9.39
C ALA A 190 -3.62 -13.89 9.36
N TYR A 191 -4.28 -13.78 8.21
CA TYR A 191 -5.68 -14.19 8.04
C TYR A 191 -5.84 -15.71 8.18
N PHE A 192 -4.96 -16.48 7.57
CA PHE A 192 -4.98 -17.94 7.66
C PHE A 192 -4.90 -18.41 9.12
N VAL A 193 -3.92 -17.93 9.86
CA VAL A 193 -3.72 -18.32 11.26
C VAL A 193 -4.86 -17.83 12.15
N TYR A 194 -5.36 -16.61 11.93
CA TYR A 194 -6.49 -16.09 12.68
C TYR A 194 -7.76 -16.92 12.47
N LEU A 195 -8.13 -17.18 11.22
CA LEU A 195 -9.33 -17.97 10.89
C LEU A 195 -9.21 -19.42 11.35
N LEU A 196 -8.02 -20.01 11.23
CA LEU A 196 -7.74 -21.34 11.74
C LEU A 196 -7.97 -21.42 13.25
N ARG A 197 -7.43 -20.48 14.04
CA ARG A 197 -7.46 -20.51 15.48
C ARG A 197 -8.72 -19.91 16.11
N ALA A 198 -9.30 -18.88 15.49
CA ALA A 198 -10.48 -18.22 16.04
C ALA A 198 -11.79 -18.90 15.65
N TYR A 199 -11.81 -19.65 14.53
CA TYR A 199 -13.03 -20.27 14.02
C TYR A 199 -12.93 -21.78 13.80
N MET A 200 -11.95 -22.26 13.03
CA MET A 200 -11.88 -23.66 12.62
C MET A 200 -11.53 -24.57 13.82
N LEU A 201 -10.47 -24.22 14.54
CA LEU A 201 -9.93 -24.95 15.69
C LEU A 201 -9.79 -24.06 16.94
N PRO A 202 -10.88 -23.55 17.52
CA PRO A 202 -10.80 -22.72 18.74
C PRO A 202 -10.25 -23.50 19.93
N SER A 203 -10.52 -24.82 19.97
CA SER A 203 -9.95 -25.79 20.91
C SER A 203 -9.61 -27.08 20.13
N LEU A 204 -8.68 -27.89 20.66
CA LEU A 204 -8.44 -29.22 20.10
C LEU A 204 -9.67 -30.09 20.31
N PRO A 205 -10.16 -30.79 19.27
CA PRO A 205 -11.34 -31.62 19.36
C PRO A 205 -11.02 -32.88 20.20
N THR A 206 -11.76 -33.08 21.28
CA THR A 206 -11.57 -34.21 22.22
C THR A 206 -12.67 -35.28 22.11
N SER A 207 -13.70 -35.03 21.30
CA SER A 207 -14.83 -35.96 21.09
C SER A 207 -15.19 -36.08 19.59
N ALA A 208 -15.89 -37.13 19.22
CA ALA A 208 -16.36 -37.33 17.84
C ALA A 208 -17.27 -36.18 17.36
N SER A 209 -18.12 -35.65 18.24
CA SER A 209 -18.97 -34.50 17.93
C SER A 209 -18.15 -33.21 17.71
N ALA A 210 -17.07 -33.02 18.47
CA ALA A 210 -16.16 -31.88 18.29
C ALA A 210 -15.37 -32.00 16.97
N VAL A 211 -15.00 -33.22 16.55
CA VAL A 211 -14.38 -33.51 15.24
C VAL A 211 -15.35 -33.19 14.11
N SER A 212 -16.60 -33.65 14.19
CA SER A 212 -17.64 -33.38 13.19
C SER A 212 -17.89 -31.86 13.03
N ALA A 213 -17.95 -31.13 14.16
CA ALA A 213 -18.10 -29.67 14.15
C ALA A 213 -16.87 -28.95 13.55
N ALA A 214 -15.66 -29.49 13.74
CA ALA A 214 -14.45 -28.93 13.13
C ALA A 214 -14.44 -29.16 11.61
N ILE A 215 -14.89 -30.34 11.15
CA ILE A 215 -15.03 -30.64 9.72
C ILE A 215 -16.07 -29.70 9.08
N ASP A 216 -17.26 -29.53 9.67
CA ASP A 216 -18.29 -28.61 9.17
C ASP A 216 -17.76 -27.17 9.03
N ARG A 217 -17.05 -26.68 10.07
CA ARG A 217 -16.40 -25.35 10.02
C ARG A 217 -15.33 -25.25 8.93
N THR A 218 -14.55 -26.33 8.72
CA THR A 218 -13.54 -26.40 7.67
C THR A 218 -14.18 -26.32 6.28
N ILE A 219 -15.26 -27.07 6.04
CA ILE A 219 -15.98 -27.03 4.77
C ILE A 219 -16.55 -25.64 4.51
N LYS A 220 -17.21 -25.02 5.51
CA LYS A 220 -17.78 -23.68 5.38
C LYS A 220 -16.70 -22.62 5.12
N LEU A 221 -15.58 -22.69 5.83
CA LEU A 221 -14.45 -21.75 5.65
C LEU A 221 -13.79 -21.96 4.27
N GLY A 222 -13.59 -23.23 3.88
CA GLY A 222 -13.08 -23.58 2.55
C GLY A 222 -13.99 -23.04 1.45
N ALA A 223 -15.30 -23.23 1.54
CA ALA A 223 -16.26 -22.68 0.58
C ALA A 223 -16.22 -21.14 0.54
N ALA A 224 -16.23 -20.48 1.70
CA ALA A 224 -16.15 -19.01 1.78
C ALA A 224 -14.87 -18.44 1.15
N THR A 225 -13.78 -19.20 1.20
CA THR A 225 -12.50 -18.80 0.59
C THR A 225 -12.44 -19.15 -0.89
N LEU A 226 -12.86 -20.35 -1.28
CA LEU A 226 -12.71 -20.84 -2.66
C LEU A 226 -13.72 -20.23 -3.64
N VAL A 227 -14.94 -19.91 -3.19
CA VAL A 227 -15.97 -19.33 -4.07
C VAL A 227 -15.50 -18.03 -4.76
N PRO A 228 -14.88 -17.05 -4.10
CA PRO A 228 -14.33 -15.88 -4.79
C PRO A 228 -13.29 -16.25 -5.85
N PHE A 229 -12.40 -17.22 -5.60
CA PHE A 229 -11.42 -17.68 -6.60
C PHE A 229 -12.09 -18.35 -7.79
N LEU A 230 -13.07 -19.22 -7.54
CA LEU A 230 -13.83 -19.87 -8.62
C LEU A 230 -14.58 -18.83 -9.45
N LEU A 231 -15.29 -17.90 -8.83
CA LEU A 231 -16.03 -16.84 -9.54
C LEU A 231 -15.11 -15.95 -10.38
N SER A 232 -13.86 -15.74 -9.93
CA SER A 232 -12.89 -14.93 -10.65
C SER A 232 -12.30 -15.61 -11.87
N ILE A 233 -11.97 -16.91 -11.78
CA ILE A 233 -11.22 -17.65 -12.80
C ILE A 233 -12.13 -18.44 -13.74
N LEU A 234 -13.25 -18.96 -13.23
CA LEU A 234 -14.15 -19.84 -14.00
C LEU A 234 -14.64 -19.23 -15.32
N PRO A 235 -15.04 -17.95 -15.42
CA PRO A 235 -15.43 -17.36 -16.70
C PRO A 235 -14.34 -17.47 -17.77
N PHE A 236 -13.06 -17.27 -17.41
CA PHE A 236 -11.93 -17.39 -18.35
C PHE A 236 -11.72 -18.85 -18.79
N VAL A 237 -11.87 -19.81 -17.87
CA VAL A 237 -11.77 -21.24 -18.19
C VAL A 237 -12.89 -21.64 -19.16
N LEU A 238 -14.14 -21.25 -18.87
CA LEU A 238 -15.30 -21.58 -19.71
C LEU A 238 -15.22 -20.93 -21.09
N ASP A 239 -14.70 -19.69 -21.19
CA ASP A 239 -14.50 -19.02 -22.48
C ASP A 239 -13.39 -19.70 -23.29
N ALA A 240 -12.28 -20.09 -22.66
CA ALA A 240 -11.19 -20.83 -23.29
C ALA A 240 -11.62 -22.22 -23.79
N MET A 241 -12.56 -22.89 -23.11
CA MET A 241 -13.10 -24.18 -23.53
C MET A 241 -14.04 -24.12 -24.73
N ARG A 242 -14.66 -22.95 -24.99
CA ARG A 242 -15.59 -22.75 -26.12
C ARG A 242 -14.89 -22.58 -27.46
N ASP A 243 -13.65 -22.12 -27.48
CA ASP A 243 -12.91 -21.85 -28.70
C ASP A 243 -11.48 -22.41 -28.60
N VAL A 244 -11.36 -23.71 -28.98
CA VAL A 244 -10.09 -24.44 -28.95
C VAL A 244 -9.09 -23.96 -30.02
N SER A 245 -9.55 -23.14 -30.98
CA SER A 245 -8.68 -22.58 -32.03
C SER A 245 -7.78 -21.44 -31.54
N TYR A 246 -7.99 -20.94 -30.32
CA TYR A 246 -7.17 -19.88 -29.77
C TYR A 246 -5.86 -20.47 -29.21
N GLU A 247 -4.76 -20.27 -29.91
CA GLU A 247 -3.43 -20.84 -29.58
C GLU A 247 -2.87 -20.36 -28.24
N THR A 248 -3.38 -19.25 -27.68
CA THR A 248 -2.81 -18.64 -26.48
C THR A 248 -3.52 -19.13 -25.21
N ASN A 249 -2.77 -19.75 -24.32
CA ASN A 249 -3.28 -20.13 -23.00
C ASN A 249 -3.50 -18.89 -22.13
N VAL A 250 -4.76 -18.45 -22.00
CA VAL A 250 -5.17 -17.26 -21.23
C VAL A 250 -4.72 -17.33 -19.77
N LEU A 251 -4.77 -18.52 -19.15
CA LEU A 251 -4.36 -18.71 -17.75
C LEU A 251 -2.85 -18.54 -17.59
N TYR A 252 -2.07 -19.00 -18.57
CA TYR A 252 -0.62 -18.78 -18.59
C TYR A 252 -0.28 -17.30 -18.81
N ALA A 253 -0.96 -16.64 -19.75
CA ALA A 253 -0.81 -15.20 -19.96
C ALA A 253 -1.17 -14.40 -18.70
N MET A 254 -2.25 -14.74 -18.01
CA MET A 254 -2.63 -14.15 -16.73
C MET A 254 -1.52 -14.34 -15.68
N TYR A 255 -1.01 -15.56 -15.52
CA TYR A 255 0.06 -15.86 -14.56
C TYR A 255 1.32 -15.01 -14.83
N THR A 256 1.79 -14.95 -16.06
CA THR A 256 3.00 -14.19 -16.43
C THR A 256 2.84 -12.68 -16.25
N ARG A 257 1.61 -12.15 -16.42
CA ARG A 257 1.29 -10.74 -16.19
C ARG A 257 1.21 -10.39 -14.69
N LEU A 258 0.64 -11.29 -13.89
CA LEU A 258 0.52 -11.09 -12.45
C LEU A 258 1.85 -11.21 -11.71
N PHE A 259 2.80 -12.00 -12.22
CA PHE A 259 4.08 -12.30 -11.55
C PHE A 259 5.29 -12.03 -12.46
N PRO A 260 5.63 -10.75 -12.72
CA PRO A 260 6.75 -10.38 -13.59
C PRO A 260 8.09 -10.45 -12.83
N PHE A 261 8.65 -11.66 -12.62
CA PHE A 261 9.89 -11.88 -11.86
C PHE A 261 11.19 -11.40 -12.54
N HIS A 262 11.11 -10.93 -13.78
CA HIS A 262 12.26 -10.42 -14.56
C HIS A 262 12.66 -8.97 -14.20
N ARG A 263 11.92 -8.30 -13.30
CA ARG A 263 12.23 -6.93 -12.86
C ARG A 263 13.36 -6.95 -11.81
N GLY A 264 14.17 -5.88 -11.73
CA GLY A 264 15.28 -5.76 -10.78
C GLY A 264 14.84 -5.66 -9.30
N LEU A 265 15.81 -5.77 -8.38
CA LEU A 265 15.58 -5.72 -6.92
C LEU A 265 14.85 -4.45 -6.47
N MET A 266 15.22 -3.31 -7.03
CA MET A 266 14.71 -2.00 -6.62
C MET A 266 13.82 -1.40 -7.70
N HIS A 267 12.73 -0.78 -7.29
CA HIS A 267 11.97 0.08 -8.17
C HIS A 267 12.70 1.40 -8.43
N ALA A 268 12.39 2.08 -9.56
CA ALA A 268 13.05 3.31 -10.00
C ALA A 268 13.12 4.41 -8.91
N TYR A 269 12.06 4.60 -8.13
CA TYR A 269 11.97 5.60 -7.07
C TYR A 269 12.49 5.13 -5.70
N TRP A 270 13.21 4.04 -5.61
CA TRP A 270 13.80 3.51 -4.38
C TRP A 270 12.85 3.56 -3.19
N ALA A 271 11.97 2.59 -3.09
CA ALA A 271 11.11 2.45 -1.92
C ALA A 271 11.93 2.56 -0.63
N PRO A 272 11.47 3.32 0.40
CA PRO A 272 12.22 3.55 1.63
C PRO A 272 12.23 2.30 2.53
N ASN A 273 12.91 1.27 2.09
CA ASN A 273 13.03 -0.03 2.73
C ASN A 273 14.49 -0.43 2.98
N VAL A 274 14.73 -1.66 3.38
CA VAL A 274 16.08 -2.17 3.65
C VAL A 274 16.98 -2.09 2.42
N TRP A 275 16.42 -2.28 1.22
CA TRP A 275 17.21 -2.26 -0.02
C TRP A 275 17.71 -0.86 -0.38
N ALA A 276 16.99 0.20 0.01
CA ALA A 276 17.49 1.57 -0.14
C ALA A 276 18.73 1.82 0.74
N LEU A 277 18.74 1.30 1.96
CA LEU A 277 19.94 1.36 2.83
C LEU A 277 21.08 0.52 2.28
N TYR A 278 20.77 -0.68 1.79
CA TYR A 278 21.75 -1.59 1.18
C TYR A 278 22.41 -0.98 -0.05
N ALA A 279 21.63 -0.41 -0.95
CA ALA A 279 22.16 0.26 -2.15
C ALA A 279 22.94 1.55 -1.80
N ALA A 280 22.53 2.29 -0.76
CA ALA A 280 23.28 3.44 -0.28
C ALA A 280 24.65 3.01 0.29
N ALA A 281 24.68 1.93 1.06
CA ALA A 281 25.93 1.36 1.58
C ALA A 281 26.85 0.88 0.44
N ASP A 282 26.30 0.20 -0.58
CA ASP A 282 27.05 -0.21 -1.77
C ASP A 282 27.73 0.99 -2.46
N ARG A 283 27.00 2.09 -2.63
CA ARG A 283 27.54 3.32 -3.25
C ARG A 283 28.65 3.97 -2.41
N VAL A 284 28.53 3.96 -1.08
CA VAL A 284 29.57 4.46 -0.18
C VAL A 284 30.82 3.60 -0.29
N LEU A 285 30.68 2.27 -0.28
CA LEU A 285 31.79 1.32 -0.41
C LEU A 285 32.52 1.48 -1.75
N LEU A 286 31.79 1.58 -2.87
CA LEU A 286 32.39 1.82 -4.18
C LEU A 286 33.21 3.11 -4.24
N ARG A 287 32.70 4.19 -3.62
CA ARG A 287 33.46 5.45 -3.54
C ARG A 287 34.73 5.30 -2.72
N LEU A 288 34.67 4.59 -1.59
CA LEU A 288 35.85 4.34 -0.75
C LEU A 288 36.88 3.45 -1.46
N GLN A 289 36.43 2.56 -2.35
CA GLN A 289 37.29 1.69 -3.16
C GLN A 289 37.78 2.36 -4.46
N HIS A 290 37.42 3.63 -4.70
CA HIS A 290 37.73 4.35 -5.94
C HIS A 290 37.25 3.65 -7.21
N GLN A 291 36.19 2.83 -7.12
CA GLN A 291 35.60 2.13 -8.25
C GLN A 291 34.46 2.95 -8.88
N THR A 292 34.36 2.89 -10.20
CA THR A 292 33.24 3.50 -10.92
C THR A 292 31.99 2.62 -10.87
N LEU A 293 30.83 3.23 -10.73
CA LEU A 293 29.53 2.53 -10.73
C LEU A 293 29.32 1.83 -12.10
N ALA A 294 29.20 0.50 -12.09
CA ALA A 294 28.94 -0.30 -13.28
C ALA A 294 27.53 -0.08 -13.85
N SER A 295 26.57 0.27 -13.01
CA SER A 295 25.22 0.62 -13.43
C SER A 295 24.61 1.65 -12.45
N THR A 296 24.08 2.73 -12.99
CA THR A 296 23.29 3.70 -12.23
C THR A 296 21.85 3.53 -12.63
N SER A 297 20.99 3.00 -11.73
CA SER A 297 19.57 3.31 -11.83
C SER A 297 19.41 4.80 -11.50
N ARG A 298 19.43 5.63 -12.52
CA ARG A 298 19.29 7.10 -12.38
C ARG A 298 17.85 7.53 -12.06
N GLY A 299 17.09 6.74 -11.27
CA GLY A 299 15.66 6.96 -11.11
C GLY A 299 14.84 6.57 -12.35
N LEU A 300 15.46 5.93 -13.33
CA LEU A 300 14.85 5.39 -14.54
C LEU A 300 14.74 3.87 -14.42
N VAL A 301 13.85 3.28 -15.19
CA VAL A 301 13.67 1.82 -15.26
C VAL A 301 14.98 1.18 -15.68
N GLY A 302 15.53 0.32 -14.83
CA GLY A 302 16.78 -0.39 -15.10
C GLY A 302 17.16 -1.29 -13.91
N ASP A 303 17.87 -2.37 -14.20
CA ASP A 303 18.36 -3.27 -13.15
C ASP A 303 19.45 -2.59 -12.33
N THR A 304 19.26 -2.49 -11.04
CA THR A 304 20.28 -2.04 -10.11
C THR A 304 21.19 -3.22 -9.82
N VAL A 305 22.37 -3.26 -10.43
CA VAL A 305 23.43 -4.22 -10.10
C VAL A 305 24.29 -3.63 -9.00
N MET A 306 24.48 -4.35 -7.91
CA MET A 306 25.40 -3.98 -6.83
C MET A 306 26.84 -4.17 -7.28
N GLY A 307 27.74 -3.24 -6.90
CA GLY A 307 29.13 -3.28 -7.32
C GLY A 307 30.09 -3.81 -6.26
N ALA A 308 29.92 -3.38 -5.01
CA ALA A 308 30.74 -3.81 -3.88
C ALA A 308 30.04 -4.89 -3.03
N LEU A 309 28.73 -4.83 -2.91
CA LEU A 309 27.93 -5.79 -2.14
C LEU A 309 27.36 -6.90 -3.05
N PRO A 310 27.04 -8.09 -2.50
CA PRO A 310 26.43 -9.17 -3.27
C PRO A 310 25.06 -8.78 -3.87
N ASN A 311 24.77 -9.26 -5.08
CA ASN A 311 23.43 -9.14 -5.65
C ASN A 311 22.46 -10.08 -4.92
N VAL A 312 21.26 -9.57 -4.58
CA VAL A 312 20.23 -10.31 -3.86
C VAL A 312 19.24 -10.89 -4.87
N PRO A 313 19.00 -12.20 -4.91
CA PRO A 313 18.01 -12.80 -5.82
C PRO A 313 16.58 -12.72 -5.26
N PRO A 314 15.55 -12.86 -6.12
CA PRO A 314 14.13 -12.86 -5.71
C PRO A 314 13.80 -13.93 -4.67
N SER A 315 14.44 -15.10 -4.74
CA SER A 315 14.24 -16.20 -3.80
C SER A 315 14.65 -15.83 -2.37
N THR A 316 15.74 -15.09 -2.19
CA THR A 316 16.16 -14.58 -0.88
C THR A 316 15.15 -13.59 -0.31
N CYS A 317 14.65 -12.66 -1.11
CA CYS A 317 13.62 -11.71 -0.69
C CYS A 317 12.34 -12.43 -0.26
N PHE A 318 11.91 -13.44 -1.04
CA PHE A 318 10.76 -14.27 -0.71
C PHE A 318 10.97 -15.05 0.60
N ALA A 319 12.12 -15.71 0.76
CA ALA A 319 12.43 -16.48 1.96
C ALA A 319 12.47 -15.60 3.21
N LEU A 320 13.07 -14.41 3.13
CA LEU A 320 13.09 -13.45 4.23
C LEU A 320 11.69 -12.98 4.61
N ALA A 321 10.89 -12.56 3.63
CA ALA A 321 9.53 -12.09 3.88
C ALA A 321 8.64 -13.17 4.49
N LEU A 322 8.72 -14.40 3.97
CA LEU A 322 7.97 -15.55 4.48
C LEU A 322 8.41 -15.92 5.90
N SER A 323 9.71 -16.00 6.16
CA SER A 323 10.25 -16.35 7.50
C SER A 323 9.78 -15.34 8.56
N LEU A 324 9.82 -14.05 8.25
CA LEU A 324 9.32 -12.99 9.12
C LEU A 324 7.81 -13.11 9.36
N ALA A 325 7.03 -13.36 8.30
CA ALA A 325 5.59 -13.57 8.44
C ALA A 325 5.29 -14.78 9.35
N LEU A 326 6.03 -15.89 9.21
CA LEU A 326 5.89 -17.07 10.07
C LEU A 326 6.23 -16.76 11.54
N VAL A 327 7.21 -15.91 11.81
CA VAL A 327 7.50 -15.44 13.18
C VAL A 327 6.33 -14.61 13.73
N TYR A 328 5.77 -13.69 12.93
CA TYR A 328 4.69 -12.82 13.39
C TYR A 328 3.35 -13.51 13.61
N VAL A 329 3.10 -14.65 12.98
CA VAL A 329 1.86 -15.40 13.24
C VAL A 329 1.89 -16.19 14.57
N VAL A 330 3.05 -16.39 15.21
CA VAL A 330 3.17 -17.15 16.47
C VAL A 330 2.37 -16.52 17.63
N PRO A 331 2.48 -15.21 17.95
CA PRO A 331 1.65 -14.61 18.98
C PRO A 331 0.14 -14.65 18.64
N LEU A 332 -0.20 -14.52 17.35
CA LEU A 332 -1.57 -14.62 16.87
C LEU A 332 -2.14 -16.04 17.05
N TRP A 333 -1.34 -17.08 16.78
CA TRP A 333 -1.68 -18.47 17.03
C TRP A 333 -1.98 -18.73 18.52
N ARG A 334 -1.15 -18.19 19.42
CA ARG A 334 -1.29 -18.39 20.88
C ARG A 334 -2.56 -17.74 21.43
N LYS A 335 -2.88 -16.52 20.98
CA LYS A 335 -4.05 -15.76 21.44
C LYS A 335 -4.70 -15.04 20.25
N PRO A 336 -5.59 -15.70 19.49
CA PRO A 336 -6.25 -15.11 18.34
C PRO A 336 -7.22 -14.00 18.81
N SER A 337 -6.91 -12.76 18.51
CA SER A 337 -7.74 -11.60 18.81
C SER A 337 -7.72 -10.60 17.68
N TYR A 338 -8.74 -9.76 17.57
CA TYR A 338 -8.81 -8.70 16.57
C TYR A 338 -7.56 -7.79 16.57
N THR A 339 -7.14 -7.33 17.75
CA THR A 339 -5.96 -6.46 17.86
C THR A 339 -4.69 -7.15 17.35
N ARG A 340 -4.48 -8.42 17.74
CA ARG A 340 -3.32 -9.17 17.26
C ARG A 340 -3.39 -9.47 15.76
N LEU A 341 -4.59 -9.69 15.21
CA LEU A 341 -4.77 -9.81 13.78
C LEU A 341 -4.31 -8.52 13.06
N VAL A 342 -4.80 -7.36 13.50
CA VAL A 342 -4.44 -6.08 12.88
C VAL A 342 -2.95 -5.80 12.97
N VAL A 343 -2.32 -6.01 14.13
CA VAL A 343 -0.86 -5.81 14.29
C VAL A 343 -0.07 -6.83 13.45
N CYS A 344 -0.52 -8.09 13.38
CA CYS A 344 0.10 -9.12 12.55
C CYS A 344 0.00 -8.76 11.06
N VAL A 345 -1.16 -8.29 10.59
CA VAL A 345 -1.35 -7.75 9.22
C VAL A 345 -0.38 -6.61 8.94
N THR A 346 -0.26 -5.66 9.88
CA THR A 346 0.70 -4.55 9.80
C THR A 346 2.14 -5.07 9.67
N LEU A 347 2.56 -6.00 10.54
CA LEU A 347 3.92 -6.54 10.55
C LEU A 347 4.24 -7.40 9.32
N CYS A 348 3.27 -8.19 8.82
CA CYS A 348 3.41 -8.88 7.54
C CYS A 348 3.55 -7.87 6.37
N GLY A 349 2.77 -6.78 6.39
CA GLY A 349 2.92 -5.67 5.46
C GLY A 349 4.29 -5.00 5.56
N MET A 350 4.82 -4.77 6.78
CA MET A 350 6.16 -4.23 7.00
C MET A 350 7.25 -5.19 6.50
N ALA A 351 7.12 -6.50 6.75
CA ALA A 351 8.08 -7.49 6.28
C ALA A 351 8.14 -7.51 4.75
N SER A 352 6.98 -7.56 4.08
CA SER A 352 6.92 -7.56 2.62
C SER A 352 7.46 -6.27 2.01
N PHE A 353 7.15 -5.12 2.60
CA PHE A 353 7.71 -3.84 2.16
C PHE A 353 9.21 -3.74 2.43
N GLY A 354 9.65 -4.21 3.60
CA GLY A 354 11.03 -4.10 4.08
C GLY A 354 12.03 -4.91 3.27
N VAL A 355 11.69 -6.17 2.95
CA VAL A 355 12.61 -7.13 2.30
C VAL A 355 12.04 -7.77 1.03
N GLY A 356 10.88 -7.31 0.54
CA GLY A 356 10.28 -7.82 -0.70
C GLY A 356 11.11 -7.48 -1.94
N TRP A 357 10.86 -8.24 -3.03
CA TRP A 357 11.45 -8.01 -4.34
C TRP A 357 10.68 -6.93 -5.10
N HIS A 358 11.38 -5.99 -5.72
CA HIS A 358 10.82 -4.95 -6.59
C HIS A 358 9.63 -4.18 -5.97
N VAL A 359 9.78 -3.75 -4.72
CA VAL A 359 8.70 -3.11 -3.98
C VAL A 359 8.57 -1.64 -4.39
N HIS A 360 7.33 -1.21 -4.66
CA HIS A 360 6.99 0.20 -4.86
C HIS A 360 6.84 0.92 -3.51
N GLU A 361 7.22 2.19 -3.47
CA GLU A 361 7.05 3.06 -2.29
C GLU A 361 5.60 3.11 -1.80
N LYS A 362 4.61 3.01 -2.70
CA LYS A 362 3.17 3.01 -2.38
C LYS A 362 2.75 1.84 -1.47
N ALA A 363 3.49 0.74 -1.48
CA ALA A 363 3.19 -0.45 -0.68
C ALA A 363 3.38 -0.22 0.84
N ILE A 364 4.06 0.85 1.28
CA ILE A 364 4.16 1.21 2.71
C ILE A 364 2.80 1.47 3.35
N LEU A 365 1.79 1.87 2.56
CA LEU A 365 0.42 2.07 3.04
C LEU A 365 -0.20 0.78 3.59
N LEU A 366 0.23 -0.39 3.11
CA LEU A 366 -0.22 -1.70 3.63
C LEU A 366 0.17 -1.91 5.10
N ALA A 367 1.22 -1.23 5.56
CA ALA A 367 1.62 -1.21 6.96
C ALA A 367 1.02 0.00 7.72
N ALA A 368 1.07 1.19 7.14
CA ALA A 368 0.70 2.42 7.82
C ALA A 368 -0.81 2.49 8.15
N LEU A 369 -1.68 2.19 7.19
CA LEU A 369 -3.12 2.39 7.37
C LEU A 369 -3.75 1.36 8.34
N PRO A 370 -3.46 0.04 8.29
CA PRO A 370 -4.01 -0.90 9.25
C PRO A 370 -3.58 -0.60 10.70
N LEU A 371 -2.36 -0.13 10.93
CA LEU A 371 -1.90 0.24 12.26
C LEU A 371 -2.77 1.33 12.90
N GLY A 372 -3.29 2.26 12.10
CA GLY A 372 -4.22 3.31 12.54
C GLY A 372 -5.48 2.78 13.23
N LEU A 373 -5.94 1.56 12.91
CA LEU A 373 -7.12 0.95 13.54
C LEU A 373 -6.90 0.62 15.02
N VAL A 374 -5.67 0.45 15.47
CA VAL A 374 -5.31 0.04 16.84
C VAL A 374 -4.34 0.99 17.53
N ALA A 375 -3.89 2.05 16.88
CA ALA A 375 -2.88 2.98 17.37
C ALA A 375 -3.24 3.68 18.70
N HIS A 376 -4.54 3.80 19.03
CA HIS A 376 -5.02 4.39 20.28
C HIS A 376 -4.79 3.52 21.52
N ARG A 377 -4.48 2.23 21.35
CA ARG A 377 -4.52 1.26 22.45
C ARG A 377 -3.28 1.30 23.34
N ARG A 378 -2.09 1.51 22.76
CA ARG A 378 -0.82 1.56 23.48
C ARG A 378 0.02 2.73 22.94
N TYR A 379 0.83 3.30 23.83
CA TYR A 379 1.73 4.40 23.44
C TYR A 379 2.69 3.99 22.31
N VAL A 380 3.21 2.76 22.35
CA VAL A 380 4.08 2.20 21.30
C VAL A 380 3.38 2.18 19.95
N ASP A 381 2.14 1.68 19.89
CA ASP A 381 1.36 1.60 18.66
C ASP A 381 1.07 2.99 18.09
N TRP A 382 0.71 3.96 18.98
CA TRP A 382 0.51 5.35 18.60
C TRP A 382 1.77 5.99 18.05
N ARG A 383 2.89 5.86 18.77
CA ARG A 383 4.14 6.49 18.37
C ARG A 383 4.68 5.89 17.07
N THR A 384 4.55 4.58 16.90
CA THR A 384 4.89 3.89 15.65
C THR A 384 4.00 4.36 14.49
N PHE A 385 2.68 4.46 14.70
CA PHE A 385 1.77 4.98 13.68
C PHE A 385 2.14 6.41 13.26
N GLN A 386 2.47 7.27 14.21
CA GLN A 386 2.84 8.66 14.00
C GLN A 386 4.09 8.79 13.12
N ILE A 387 5.16 8.05 13.46
CA ILE A 387 6.42 8.08 12.71
C ILE A 387 6.23 7.41 11.34
N LEU A 388 5.59 6.25 11.30
CA LEU A 388 5.37 5.51 10.06
C LEU A 388 4.50 6.29 9.07
N SER A 389 3.47 7.00 9.56
CA SER A 389 2.65 7.89 8.71
C SER A 389 3.48 9.05 8.15
N ALA A 390 4.29 9.72 8.98
CA ALA A 390 5.16 10.80 8.52
C ALA A 390 6.17 10.30 7.47
N VAL A 391 6.78 9.15 7.71
CA VAL A 391 7.71 8.49 6.77
C VAL A 391 6.99 8.14 5.46
N SER A 392 5.81 7.52 5.52
CA SER A 392 5.05 7.14 4.32
C SER A 392 4.66 8.37 3.49
N ILE A 393 4.22 9.45 4.14
CA ILE A 393 3.82 10.68 3.46
C ILE A 393 5.01 11.32 2.73
N VAL A 394 6.14 11.50 3.42
CA VAL A 394 7.32 12.16 2.82
C VAL A 394 7.94 11.29 1.72
N SER A 395 7.88 9.97 1.86
CA SER A 395 8.39 9.05 0.83
C SER A 395 7.64 9.12 -0.51
N PHE A 396 6.41 9.66 -0.52
CA PHE A 396 5.63 9.86 -1.76
C PHE A 396 5.91 11.19 -2.46
N PHE A 397 6.60 12.13 -1.82
CA PHE A 397 6.84 13.44 -2.43
C PHE A 397 7.55 13.36 -3.80
N PRO A 398 8.52 12.46 -4.01
CA PRO A 398 9.13 12.29 -5.33
C PRO A 398 8.19 11.81 -6.44
N LEU A 399 7.07 11.12 -6.10
CA LEU A 399 6.06 10.72 -7.07
C LEU A 399 5.34 11.90 -7.74
N LEU A 400 5.27 13.03 -7.03
CA LEU A 400 4.66 14.27 -7.47
C LEU A 400 5.77 15.27 -7.77
N TYR A 401 6.41 15.14 -8.91
CA TYR A 401 7.62 15.90 -9.24
C TYR A 401 7.34 17.33 -9.73
N THR A 402 6.10 17.65 -10.09
CA THR A 402 5.73 19.01 -10.53
C THR A 402 5.64 19.98 -9.36
N HIS A 403 6.00 21.24 -9.61
CA HIS A 403 6.04 22.27 -8.56
C HIS A 403 4.65 22.68 -8.07
N GLN A 404 3.63 22.48 -8.91
CA GLN A 404 2.24 22.84 -8.61
C GLN A 404 1.67 22.07 -7.42
N GLU A 405 2.13 20.83 -7.18
CA GLU A 405 1.70 19.99 -6.07
C GLU A 405 2.48 20.23 -4.77
N THR A 406 3.51 21.09 -4.79
CA THR A 406 4.33 21.39 -3.59
C THR A 406 3.51 21.92 -2.41
N PRO A 407 2.52 22.82 -2.57
CA PRO A 407 1.68 23.25 -1.45
C PRO A 407 0.89 22.11 -0.83
N ILE A 408 0.29 21.24 -1.65
CA ILE A 408 -0.48 20.10 -1.13
C ILE A 408 0.43 19.08 -0.43
N LYS A 409 1.62 18.81 -0.98
CA LYS A 409 2.60 17.94 -0.33
C LYS A 409 2.96 18.44 1.06
N LEU A 410 3.33 19.70 1.20
CA LEU A 410 3.87 20.27 2.44
C LEU A 410 2.77 20.71 3.41
N ILE A 411 1.84 21.57 2.95
CA ILE A 411 0.86 22.21 3.84
C ILE A 411 -0.20 21.21 4.29
N TYR A 412 -0.81 20.46 3.36
CA TYR A 412 -1.83 19.48 3.73
C TYR A 412 -1.26 18.38 4.63
N SER A 413 -0.05 17.90 4.33
CA SER A 413 0.61 16.86 5.13
C SER A 413 0.95 17.35 6.53
N LEU A 414 1.46 18.59 6.66
CA LEU A 414 1.75 19.19 7.95
C LEU A 414 0.48 19.44 8.77
N LEU A 415 -0.58 19.98 8.16
CA LEU A 415 -1.85 20.21 8.83
C LEU A 415 -2.45 18.89 9.34
N TRP A 416 -2.51 17.85 8.48
CA TRP A 416 -2.96 16.54 8.88
C TRP A 416 -2.16 15.99 10.06
N TYR A 417 -0.82 16.04 9.97
CA TYR A 417 0.06 15.54 11.01
C TYR A 417 -0.16 16.28 12.35
N VAL A 418 -0.23 17.61 12.33
CA VAL A 418 -0.41 18.44 13.53
C VAL A 418 -1.79 18.19 14.16
N ILE A 419 -2.86 18.14 13.34
CA ILE A 419 -4.22 17.90 13.83
C ILE A 419 -4.32 16.52 14.49
N VAL A 420 -3.86 15.47 13.80
CA VAL A 420 -3.90 14.09 14.33
C VAL A 420 -3.03 13.97 15.56
N HIS A 421 -1.80 14.51 15.53
CA HIS A 421 -0.90 14.51 16.68
C HIS A 421 -1.55 15.16 17.90
N ARG A 422 -2.06 16.39 17.78
CA ARG A 422 -2.67 17.13 18.89
C ARG A 422 -3.92 16.44 19.42
N SER A 423 -4.74 15.86 18.54
CA SER A 423 -5.99 15.22 18.93
C SER A 423 -5.79 13.89 19.66
N VAL A 424 -4.77 13.11 19.28
CA VAL A 424 -4.56 11.75 19.82
C VAL A 424 -3.55 11.75 20.96
N SER A 425 -2.42 12.48 20.85
CA SER A 425 -1.34 12.42 21.86
C SER A 425 -1.77 12.83 23.27
N ARG A 426 -2.83 13.65 23.41
CA ARG A 426 -3.37 14.05 24.72
C ARG A 426 -4.18 12.95 25.38
N ARG A 427 -4.62 11.96 24.64
CA ARG A 427 -5.57 10.92 25.06
C ARG A 427 -4.91 9.56 25.25
N VAL A 428 -3.78 9.33 24.58
CA VAL A 428 -3.01 8.09 24.75
C VAL A 428 -2.07 8.22 25.93
N LEU A 429 -2.27 7.36 26.94
CA LEU A 429 -1.46 7.35 28.15
C LEU A 429 0.00 7.01 27.83
N ARG A 430 0.91 7.86 28.31
CA ARG A 430 2.34 7.58 28.26
C ARG A 430 2.71 6.66 29.42
N PRO A 431 3.58 5.66 29.21
CA PRO A 431 4.12 4.86 30.29
C PRO A 431 4.96 5.75 31.23
N MET A 432 5.17 5.28 32.47
CA MET A 432 6.08 5.94 33.40
C MET A 432 7.45 6.16 32.75
N PRO A 433 8.00 7.37 32.82
CA PRO A 433 9.24 7.68 32.13
C PRO A 433 10.43 6.93 32.74
N SER A 434 11.12 6.13 31.95
CA SER A 434 12.47 5.66 32.23
C SER A 434 13.48 6.48 31.45
N ASN A 435 14.74 6.52 31.89
CA ASN A 435 15.79 7.24 31.17
C ASN A 435 15.91 6.79 29.70
N MET A 436 15.75 5.48 29.46
CA MET A 436 15.75 4.91 28.11
C MET A 436 14.56 5.36 27.29
N SER A 437 13.35 5.41 27.88
CA SER A 437 12.15 5.86 27.16
C SER A 437 12.17 7.35 26.85
N ILE A 438 12.78 8.17 27.71
CA ILE A 438 12.97 9.60 27.49
C ILE A 438 13.95 9.82 26.32
N LEU A 439 15.10 9.13 26.35
CA LEU A 439 16.08 9.21 25.27
C LEU A 439 15.51 8.80 23.92
N LEU A 440 14.82 7.65 23.88
CA LEU A 440 14.19 7.14 22.66
C LEU A 440 13.17 8.14 22.12
N HIS A 441 12.31 8.70 22.98
CA HIS A 441 11.34 9.71 22.57
C HIS A 441 12.00 10.98 22.03
N ALA A 442 13.11 11.41 22.63
CA ALA A 442 13.87 12.56 22.15
C ALA A 442 14.48 12.30 20.77
N LEU A 443 15.13 11.14 20.57
CA LEU A 443 15.70 10.75 19.28
C LEU A 443 14.64 10.67 18.18
N GLU A 444 13.49 10.07 18.46
CA GLU A 444 12.36 10.01 17.52
C GLU A 444 11.81 11.40 17.18
N THR A 445 11.81 12.30 18.16
CA THR A 445 11.33 13.67 17.94
C THR A 445 12.32 14.46 17.09
N ILE A 446 13.62 14.33 17.34
CA ILE A 446 14.68 14.91 16.50
C ILE A 446 14.59 14.36 15.08
N TYR A 447 14.39 13.04 14.93
CA TYR A 447 14.19 12.40 13.63
C TYR A 447 13.01 13.02 12.86
N LEU A 448 11.86 13.22 13.52
CA LEU A 448 10.68 13.83 12.88
C LEU A 448 10.90 15.28 12.47
N TYR A 449 11.61 16.08 13.27
CA TYR A 449 12.02 17.43 12.86
C TYR A 449 12.97 17.39 11.65
N GLY A 450 13.95 16.48 11.67
CA GLY A 450 14.86 16.27 10.54
C GLY A 450 14.13 15.85 9.27
N LEU A 451 13.08 15.01 9.39
CA LEU A 451 12.23 14.62 8.26
C LEU A 451 11.49 15.85 7.67
N GLY A 452 11.00 16.74 8.53
CA GLY A 452 10.37 18.00 8.09
C GLY A 452 11.36 18.91 7.37
N VAL A 453 12.56 19.09 7.91
CA VAL A 453 13.64 19.88 7.27
C VAL A 453 13.99 19.26 5.91
N LEU A 454 14.18 17.95 5.85
CA LEU A 454 14.48 17.24 4.60
C LEU A 454 13.38 17.47 3.55
N ALA A 455 12.11 17.37 3.96
CA ALA A 455 10.97 17.61 3.07
C ALA A 455 10.99 19.03 2.47
N VAL A 456 11.30 20.06 3.27
CA VAL A 456 11.44 21.44 2.78
C VAL A 456 12.68 21.58 1.88
N CYS A 457 13.82 21.03 2.29
CA CYS A 457 15.05 21.09 1.51
C CYS A 457 14.90 20.46 0.13
N THR A 458 14.28 19.27 0.04
CA THR A 458 14.17 18.53 -1.22
C THR A 458 13.08 19.08 -2.14
N ASN A 459 11.99 19.67 -1.61
CA ASN A 459 10.86 20.13 -2.41
C ASN A 459 10.80 21.65 -2.63
N VAL A 460 11.56 22.44 -1.87
CA VAL A 460 11.59 23.91 -1.98
C VAL A 460 13.02 24.39 -2.22
N ALA A 461 13.94 24.17 -1.28
CA ALA A 461 15.27 24.75 -1.35
C ALA A 461 16.07 24.23 -2.56
N TRP A 462 16.03 22.91 -2.83
CA TRP A 462 16.73 22.31 -3.97
C TRP A 462 16.22 22.85 -5.32
N PRO A 463 14.90 22.83 -5.63
CA PRO A 463 14.39 23.41 -6.85
C PRO A 463 14.73 24.90 -7.01
N LEU A 464 14.64 25.70 -5.94
CA LEU A 464 15.02 27.10 -5.97
C LEU A 464 16.51 27.28 -6.25
N LEU A 465 17.38 26.49 -5.62
CA LEU A 465 18.82 26.48 -5.88
C LEU A 465 19.10 26.18 -7.36
N MET A 466 18.47 25.14 -7.91
CA MET A 466 18.65 24.75 -9.30
C MET A 466 18.07 25.77 -10.30
N HIS A 467 17.11 26.57 -9.89
CA HIS A 467 16.50 27.59 -10.76
C HIS A 467 17.26 28.92 -10.72
N PHE A 468 17.61 29.42 -9.54
CA PHE A 468 18.15 30.77 -9.38
C PHE A 468 19.69 30.84 -9.25
N ALA A 469 20.37 29.73 -8.89
CA ALA A 469 21.82 29.77 -8.74
C ALA A 469 22.52 30.06 -10.10
N PRO A 470 23.60 30.83 -10.12
CA PRO A 470 24.42 31.03 -11.31
C PRO A 470 24.91 29.71 -11.88
N THR A 471 25.09 29.65 -13.22
CA THR A 471 25.49 28.40 -13.92
C THR A 471 26.76 27.79 -13.33
N ALA A 472 27.74 28.62 -12.96
CA ALA A 472 28.98 28.17 -12.31
C ALA A 472 28.73 27.46 -10.96
N SER A 473 27.75 27.91 -10.15
CA SER A 473 27.39 27.28 -8.88
C SER A 473 26.57 25.98 -9.05
N ARG A 474 25.97 25.78 -10.22
CA ARG A 474 25.20 24.56 -10.52
C ARG A 474 26.08 23.39 -10.98
N ILE A 475 27.28 23.69 -11.55
CA ILE A 475 28.18 22.67 -12.10
C ILE A 475 28.46 21.52 -11.11
N PRO A 476 28.77 21.76 -9.82
CA PRO A 476 29.02 20.68 -8.87
C PRO A 476 27.80 19.76 -8.66
N PHE A 477 26.59 20.28 -8.88
CA PHE A 477 25.32 19.58 -8.63
C PHE A 477 24.67 19.04 -9.91
N ALA A 478 25.19 19.39 -11.10
CA ALA A 478 24.63 18.98 -12.39
C ALA A 478 24.54 17.45 -12.58
N HIS A 479 25.43 16.70 -11.91
CA HIS A 479 25.42 15.23 -11.91
C HIS A 479 24.67 14.62 -10.73
N MET A 480 24.04 15.44 -9.86
CA MET A 480 23.37 15.01 -8.64
C MET A 480 21.84 15.22 -8.69
N GLU A 481 21.24 15.18 -9.86
CA GLU A 481 19.80 15.42 -10.06
C GLU A 481 18.91 14.50 -9.20
N PHE A 482 19.36 13.27 -8.92
CA PHE A 482 18.67 12.29 -8.06
C PHE A 482 19.07 12.35 -6.58
N LEU A 483 19.87 13.33 -6.16
CA LEU A 483 20.25 13.49 -4.75
C LEU A 483 19.03 13.69 -3.83
N PRO A 484 18.04 14.53 -4.16
CA PRO A 484 16.82 14.65 -3.35
C PRO A 484 16.08 13.33 -3.16
N LEU A 485 15.97 12.53 -4.23
CA LEU A 485 15.34 11.21 -4.18
C LEU A 485 16.13 10.25 -3.26
N LEU A 486 17.45 10.18 -3.43
CA LEU A 486 18.33 9.35 -2.61
C LEU A 486 18.22 9.70 -1.12
N LEU A 487 18.32 10.99 -0.78
CA LEU A 487 18.22 11.47 0.61
C LEU A 487 16.86 11.15 1.21
N THR A 488 15.78 11.38 0.46
CA THR A 488 14.42 11.07 0.90
C THR A 488 14.26 9.57 1.16
N SER A 489 14.69 8.72 0.22
CA SER A 489 14.56 7.27 0.35
C SER A 489 15.36 6.72 1.53
N VAL A 490 16.61 7.13 1.69
CA VAL A 490 17.50 6.65 2.77
C VAL A 490 17.00 7.13 4.13
N TYR A 491 16.66 8.42 4.27
CA TYR A 491 16.17 8.96 5.53
C TYR A 491 14.85 8.30 5.95
N CYS A 492 13.91 8.18 5.03
CA CYS A 492 12.64 7.49 5.28
C CYS A 492 12.85 5.98 5.59
N ALA A 493 13.83 5.31 4.96
CA ALA A 493 14.15 3.92 5.25
C ALA A 493 14.64 3.70 6.70
N ILE A 494 15.43 4.64 7.24
CA ILE A 494 15.86 4.59 8.65
C ILE A 494 14.64 4.64 9.58
N GLY A 495 13.70 5.56 9.35
CA GLY A 495 12.47 5.66 10.15
C GLY A 495 11.55 4.46 9.99
N PHE A 496 11.43 3.92 8.77
CA PHE A 496 10.68 2.69 8.53
C PHE A 496 11.26 1.50 9.31
N VAL A 497 12.57 1.27 9.22
CA VAL A 497 13.25 0.17 9.94
C VAL A 497 13.11 0.34 11.44
N HIS A 498 13.26 1.56 11.96
CA HIS A 498 13.01 1.85 13.38
C HIS A 498 11.58 1.46 13.81
N CYS A 499 10.56 1.91 13.06
CA CYS A 499 9.16 1.56 13.32
C CYS A 499 8.92 0.05 13.28
N TRP A 500 9.50 -0.61 12.30
CA TRP A 500 9.37 -2.05 12.11
C TRP A 500 9.98 -2.83 13.27
N LEU A 501 11.21 -2.53 13.66
CA LEU A 501 11.87 -3.17 14.80
C LEU A 501 11.11 -2.92 16.10
N ARG A 502 10.71 -1.67 16.36
CA ARG A 502 9.97 -1.30 17.57
C ARG A 502 8.65 -2.05 17.69
N LEU A 503 7.85 -2.09 16.63
CA LEU A 503 6.57 -2.79 16.64
C LEU A 503 6.76 -4.31 16.75
N SER A 504 7.78 -4.86 16.06
CA SER A 504 8.12 -6.29 16.13
C SER A 504 8.48 -6.72 17.55
N VAL A 505 9.38 -6.00 18.20
CA VAL A 505 9.80 -6.30 19.59
C VAL A 505 8.60 -6.20 20.54
N SER A 506 7.83 -5.12 20.44
CA SER A 506 6.64 -4.94 21.27
C SER A 506 5.59 -6.03 21.08
N TYR A 507 5.39 -6.50 19.86
CA TYR A 507 4.41 -7.53 19.54
C TYR A 507 4.87 -8.94 19.94
N LEU A 508 6.14 -9.28 19.69
CA LEU A 508 6.69 -10.61 19.98
C LEU A 508 6.87 -10.86 21.47
N LEU A 509 7.28 -9.83 22.22
CA LEU A 509 7.49 -9.94 23.66
C LEU A 509 6.21 -9.72 24.46
N ASP A 510 5.09 -9.38 23.81
CA ASP A 510 3.80 -9.00 24.47
C ASP A 510 4.02 -7.91 25.56
N SER A 511 5.05 -7.07 25.35
CA SER A 511 5.50 -6.07 26.32
C SER A 511 4.72 -4.78 26.18
N PRO A 512 4.09 -4.26 27.27
CA PRO A 512 3.47 -2.93 27.25
C PRO A 512 4.47 -1.77 27.31
N ALA A 513 5.75 -2.03 27.53
CA ALA A 513 6.70 -1.07 28.12
C ALA A 513 7.98 -0.79 27.30
N ILE A 514 7.94 -0.75 25.97
CA ILE A 514 9.07 -0.19 25.21
C ILE A 514 8.63 0.94 24.31
#